data_40372d417f37de115cbf447963757a79
#
_entry.id   40372d417f37de115cbf447963757a79
#
_cell.length_a   1.000
_cell.length_b   1.000
_cell.length_c   1.000
_cell.angle_alpha   90.00
_cell.angle_beta   90.00
_cell.angle_gamma   90.00
#
_symmetry.space_group_name_H-M   'P 1'
#
loop_
_entity.id
_entity.type
_entity.pdbx_description
1 polymer ?
#
loop_
_entity_poly.entity_id
_entity_poly.type
_entity_poly.pdbx_seq_one_letter_code
_entity_poly.pdbx_strand_id
1 'polypeptide(L)'
;MSIISDSLKRIKPSPTIAVTQKARELRAVGKDVIGLGAGEPDFDTPNNIKNAAIKAIRGGDTKYTAVDGTPALKKAIIKKFKKENNLNYSSEEITVGTGGKQVLYNAFMATLNRGDEVIIPAPFWVSYPDMVLLAGGKPKIVKCREVDNFKITPNKLKKAISKKTKKFIF
;
A
#
# COMPACT_ATOMS: atom_id res chain seq x y z
N MET A 1 7.81 17.43 -27.95
CA MET A 1 7.87 16.10 -27.24
C MET A 1 7.33 16.29 -25.83
N SER A 2 6.57 15.34 -25.30
CA SER A 2 6.09 15.40 -23.89
C SER A 2 7.25 15.03 -22.95
N ILE A 3 7.46 15.84 -21.91
CA ILE A 3 8.41 15.56 -20.83
C ILE A 3 7.90 14.42 -19.93
N ILE A 4 6.57 14.19 -19.94
CA ILE A 4 5.91 13.21 -19.08
C ILE A 4 5.98 11.82 -19.71
N SER A 5 6.37 10.84 -18.91
CA SER A 5 6.43 9.43 -19.33
C SER A 5 5.05 8.89 -19.76
N ASP A 6 5.03 8.03 -20.76
CA ASP A 6 3.82 7.33 -21.21
C ASP A 6 3.20 6.43 -20.12
N SER A 7 3.98 6.00 -19.14
CA SER A 7 3.46 5.24 -17.99
C SER A 7 2.43 6.03 -17.19
N LEU A 8 2.60 7.36 -17.06
CA LEU A 8 1.64 8.21 -16.36
C LEU A 8 0.32 8.41 -17.09
N LYS A 9 0.28 8.19 -18.39
CA LYS A 9 -0.97 8.22 -19.18
C LYS A 9 -1.91 7.04 -18.86
N ARG A 10 -1.40 6.01 -18.15
CA ARG A 10 -2.17 4.81 -17.78
C ARG A 10 -2.99 4.99 -16.52
N ILE A 11 -2.73 6.03 -15.73
CA ILE A 11 -3.38 6.31 -14.44
C ILE A 11 -4.11 7.63 -14.47
N LYS A 12 -5.03 7.81 -13.50
CA LYS A 12 -5.79 9.05 -13.29
C LYS A 12 -5.42 9.66 -11.95
N PRO A 13 -5.64 10.99 -11.76
CA PRO A 13 -5.53 11.62 -10.45
C PRO A 13 -6.37 10.88 -9.39
N SER A 14 -5.83 10.76 -8.18
CA SER A 14 -6.49 10.04 -7.09
C SER A 14 -7.79 10.73 -6.65
N PRO A 15 -8.94 10.04 -6.68
CA PRO A 15 -10.20 10.60 -6.17
C PRO A 15 -10.12 10.95 -4.68
N THR A 16 -9.39 10.17 -3.89
CA THR A 16 -9.19 10.40 -2.45
C THR A 16 -8.49 11.74 -2.19
N ILE A 17 -7.46 12.06 -2.98
CA ILE A 17 -6.76 13.36 -2.86
C ILE A 17 -7.71 14.51 -3.22
N ALA A 18 -8.48 14.37 -4.30
CA ALA A 18 -9.43 15.40 -4.72
C ALA A 18 -10.51 15.67 -3.66
N VAL A 19 -11.09 14.61 -3.06
CA VAL A 19 -12.09 14.75 -1.98
C VAL A 19 -11.47 15.39 -0.73
N THR A 20 -10.28 14.97 -0.34
CA THR A 20 -9.58 15.53 0.83
C THR A 20 -9.24 16.99 0.63
N GLN A 21 -8.77 17.37 -0.57
CA GLN A 21 -8.48 18.75 -0.92
C GLN A 21 -9.76 19.59 -0.87
N LYS A 22 -10.87 19.12 -1.43
CA LYS A 22 -12.15 19.80 -1.41
C LYS A 22 -12.66 20.03 0.02
N ALA A 23 -12.52 19.04 0.89
CA ALA A 23 -12.88 19.18 2.32
C ALA A 23 -12.04 20.27 3.01
N ARG A 24 -10.73 20.34 2.73
CA ARG A 24 -9.85 21.39 3.25
C ARG A 24 -10.26 22.78 2.77
N GLU A 25 -10.54 22.94 1.49
CA GLU A 25 -10.98 24.21 0.91
C GLU A 25 -12.30 24.69 1.55
N LEU A 26 -13.26 23.79 1.75
CA LEU A 26 -14.53 24.14 2.38
C LEU A 26 -14.36 24.57 3.84
N ARG A 27 -13.48 23.90 4.60
CA ARG A 27 -13.13 24.30 5.99
C ARG A 27 -12.45 25.68 6.01
N ALA A 28 -11.57 25.96 5.06
CA ALA A 28 -10.86 27.24 4.99
C ALA A 28 -11.81 28.44 4.77
N VAL A 29 -12.99 28.22 4.19
CA VAL A 29 -14.04 29.25 4.04
C VAL A 29 -15.11 29.16 5.13
N GLY A 30 -14.79 28.52 6.27
CA GLY A 30 -15.64 28.51 7.48
C GLY A 30 -16.79 27.51 7.46
N LYS A 31 -16.84 26.58 6.50
CA LYS A 31 -17.88 25.54 6.51
C LYS A 31 -17.50 24.40 7.48
N ASP A 32 -18.49 23.96 8.25
CA ASP A 32 -18.35 22.75 9.07
C ASP A 32 -18.42 21.51 8.17
N VAL A 33 -17.28 20.83 8.00
CA VAL A 33 -17.15 19.66 7.13
C VAL A 33 -16.50 18.51 7.88
N ILE A 34 -17.22 17.40 7.98
CA ILE A 34 -16.70 16.13 8.48
C ILE A 34 -15.99 15.43 7.32
N GLY A 35 -14.65 15.24 7.43
CA GLY A 35 -13.84 14.63 6.39
C GLY A 35 -13.71 13.11 6.61
N LEU A 36 -14.34 12.32 5.74
CA LEU A 36 -14.22 10.85 5.72
C LEU A 36 -13.44 10.33 4.49
N GLY A 37 -12.70 11.23 3.84
CA GLY A 37 -11.99 10.90 2.59
C GLY A 37 -10.65 10.21 2.76
N ALA A 38 -9.97 10.41 3.90
CA ALA A 38 -8.69 9.77 4.22
C ALA A 38 -8.87 8.79 5.39
N GLY A 39 -8.30 7.60 5.26
CA GLY A 39 -8.26 6.61 6.33
C GLY A 39 -7.14 6.90 7.33
N GLU A 40 -7.24 8.02 8.03
CA GLU A 40 -6.28 8.46 9.04
C GLU A 40 -6.89 8.27 10.44
N PRO A 41 -6.19 7.62 11.38
CA PRO A 41 -6.65 7.52 12.76
C PRO A 41 -6.81 8.92 13.39
N ASP A 42 -7.87 9.11 14.18
CA ASP A 42 -8.12 10.33 14.94
C ASP A 42 -7.31 10.41 16.23
N PHE A 43 -6.76 9.29 16.68
CA PHE A 43 -5.84 9.21 17.81
C PHE A 43 -4.43 9.62 17.41
N ASP A 44 -3.79 10.35 18.29
CA ASP A 44 -2.38 10.71 18.16
C ASP A 44 -1.47 9.48 18.28
N THR A 45 -0.26 9.58 17.71
CA THR A 45 0.76 8.54 17.92
C THR A 45 1.03 8.37 19.42
N PRO A 46 1.06 7.13 19.95
CA PRO A 46 1.32 6.89 21.36
C PRO A 46 2.61 7.53 21.87
N ASN A 47 2.58 8.06 23.10
CA ASN A 47 3.71 8.83 23.65
C ASN A 47 5.02 8.05 23.72
N ASN A 48 4.97 6.74 24.00
CA ASN A 48 6.15 5.88 24.00
C ASN A 48 6.83 5.83 22.63
N ILE A 49 6.06 5.84 21.54
CA ILE A 49 6.58 5.85 20.17
C ILE A 49 7.16 7.22 19.85
N LYS A 50 6.42 8.31 20.16
CA LYS A 50 6.92 9.69 19.97
C LYS A 50 8.25 9.90 20.72
N ASN A 51 8.32 9.48 21.97
CA ASN A 51 9.52 9.63 22.79
C ASN A 51 10.70 8.81 22.29
N ALA A 52 10.47 7.60 21.75
CA ALA A 52 11.51 6.80 21.12
C ALA A 52 12.08 7.48 19.89
N ALA A 53 11.25 8.06 19.03
CA ALA A 53 11.68 8.80 17.85
C ALA A 53 12.50 10.07 18.26
N ILE A 54 12.03 10.85 19.23
CA ILE A 54 12.74 12.03 19.75
C ILE A 54 14.10 11.62 20.31
N LYS A 55 14.17 10.53 21.09
CA LYS A 55 15.43 10.01 21.64
C LYS A 55 16.40 9.61 20.54
N ALA A 56 15.93 8.91 19.49
CA ALA A 56 16.76 8.52 18.36
C ALA A 56 17.35 9.74 17.63
N ILE A 57 16.52 10.75 17.34
CA ILE A 57 16.96 12.00 16.70
C ILE A 57 18.00 12.71 17.55
N ARG A 58 17.76 12.90 18.85
CA ARG A 58 18.70 13.55 19.76
C ARG A 58 19.99 12.76 19.95
N GLY A 59 19.91 11.44 19.84
CA GLY A 59 21.07 10.54 19.88
C GLY A 59 21.88 10.48 18.58
N GLY A 60 21.48 11.23 17.54
CA GLY A 60 22.21 11.31 16.26
C GLY A 60 21.90 10.14 15.32
N ASP A 61 20.87 9.36 15.56
CA ASP A 61 20.40 8.29 14.63
C ASP A 61 19.71 8.93 13.41
N THR A 62 20.48 9.66 12.62
CA THR A 62 20.04 10.45 11.46
C THR A 62 20.93 10.24 10.24
N LYS A 63 21.62 9.11 10.17
CA LYS A 63 22.53 8.74 9.08
C LYS A 63 21.89 7.70 8.16
N TYR A 64 22.56 7.40 7.04
CA TYR A 64 22.13 6.33 6.15
C TYR A 64 22.03 5.00 6.88
N THR A 65 21.01 4.25 6.57
CA THR A 65 20.79 2.87 7.03
C THR A 65 21.04 1.88 5.91
N ALA A 66 20.98 0.58 6.22
CA ALA A 66 20.89 -0.43 5.18
C ALA A 66 19.62 -0.22 4.32
N VAL A 67 19.73 -0.50 3.02
CA VAL A 67 18.66 -0.24 2.03
C VAL A 67 17.38 -1.00 2.36
N ASP A 68 17.50 -2.18 2.94
CA ASP A 68 16.42 -3.10 3.27
C ASP A 68 15.93 -2.97 4.73
N GLY A 69 16.42 -1.97 5.46
CA GLY A 69 16.03 -1.66 6.84
C GLY A 69 17.12 -1.97 7.88
N THR A 70 16.99 -1.36 9.05
CA THR A 70 17.97 -1.58 10.14
C THR A 70 17.85 -3.00 10.71
N PRO A 71 18.96 -3.62 11.14
CA PRO A 71 18.93 -4.97 11.73
C PRO A 71 18.02 -5.06 12.97
N ALA A 72 17.97 -3.99 13.77
CA ALA A 72 17.10 -3.93 14.94
C ALA A 72 15.60 -3.99 14.58
N LEU A 73 15.19 -3.23 13.56
CA LEU A 73 13.80 -3.23 13.08
C LEU A 73 13.43 -4.58 12.45
N LYS A 74 14.32 -5.15 11.62
CA LYS A 74 14.10 -6.48 11.01
C LYS A 74 13.92 -7.56 12.08
N LYS A 75 14.75 -7.58 13.13
CA LYS A 75 14.58 -8.50 14.28
C LYS A 75 13.23 -8.31 14.98
N ALA A 76 12.79 -7.04 15.17
CA ALA A 76 11.49 -6.76 15.78
C ALA A 76 10.32 -7.27 14.91
N ILE A 77 10.40 -7.10 13.59
CA ILE A 77 9.43 -7.62 12.62
C ILE A 77 9.37 -9.14 12.67
N ILE A 78 10.51 -9.84 12.65
CA ILE A 78 10.60 -11.31 12.76
C ILE A 78 9.91 -11.78 14.05
N LYS A 79 10.23 -11.16 15.17
CA LYS A 79 9.61 -11.49 16.47
C LYS A 79 8.10 -11.30 16.45
N LYS A 80 7.62 -10.20 15.86
CA LYS A 80 6.19 -9.90 15.69
C LYS A 80 5.50 -10.97 14.84
N PHE A 81 6.03 -11.30 13.68
CA PHE A 81 5.46 -12.32 12.80
C PHE A 81 5.40 -13.70 13.45
N LYS A 82 6.47 -14.10 14.17
CA LYS A 82 6.48 -15.36 14.91
C LYS A 82 5.42 -15.37 16.01
N LYS A 83 5.36 -14.30 16.83
CA LYS A 83 4.49 -14.25 18.01
C LYS A 83 3.01 -14.12 17.66
N GLU A 84 2.68 -13.28 16.69
CA GLU A 84 1.32 -12.87 16.42
C GLU A 84 0.68 -13.57 15.21
N ASN A 85 1.50 -14.04 14.28
CA ASN A 85 1.01 -14.64 13.04
C ASN A 85 1.46 -16.10 12.87
N ASN A 86 2.31 -16.64 13.78
CA ASN A 86 2.93 -17.97 13.67
C ASN A 86 3.70 -18.17 12.36
N LEU A 87 4.34 -17.09 11.86
CA LEU A 87 5.16 -17.08 10.65
C LEU A 87 6.63 -16.96 11.04
N ASN A 88 7.49 -17.74 10.40
CA ASN A 88 8.93 -17.70 10.60
C ASN A 88 9.59 -17.14 9.34
N TYR A 89 10.35 -16.07 9.50
CA TYR A 89 11.16 -15.45 8.46
C TYR A 89 12.57 -15.23 8.95
N SER A 90 13.52 -15.29 8.03
CA SER A 90 14.92 -14.88 8.24
C SER A 90 15.07 -13.37 7.94
N SER A 91 16.20 -12.78 8.30
CA SER A 91 16.47 -11.37 8.06
C SER A 91 16.53 -11.02 6.57
N GLU A 92 17.00 -11.96 5.75
CA GLU A 92 17.13 -11.82 4.29
C GLU A 92 15.78 -11.80 3.58
N GLU A 93 14.73 -12.32 4.22
CA GLU A 93 13.36 -12.35 3.69
C GLU A 93 12.54 -11.09 4.04
N ILE A 94 13.16 -10.11 4.72
CA ILE A 94 12.48 -8.88 5.14
C ILE A 94 13.11 -7.66 4.48
N THR A 95 12.27 -6.86 3.84
CA THR A 95 12.60 -5.54 3.33
C THR A 95 11.64 -4.52 3.92
N VAL A 96 12.18 -3.42 4.42
CA VAL A 96 11.42 -2.30 4.99
C VAL A 96 11.34 -1.17 3.97
N GLY A 97 10.16 -0.59 3.82
CA GLY A 97 9.94 0.57 2.97
C GLY A 97 9.22 1.70 3.72
N THR A 98 9.16 2.87 3.12
CA THR A 98 8.50 4.05 3.66
C THR A 98 6.98 3.93 3.46
N GLY A 99 6.35 3.12 4.32
CA GLY A 99 4.92 2.82 4.27
C GLY A 99 4.54 1.72 3.27
N GLY A 100 3.37 1.11 3.50
CA GLY A 100 2.90 -0.04 2.71
C GLY A 100 2.72 0.25 1.22
N LYS A 101 2.40 1.49 0.84
CA LYS A 101 2.28 1.88 -0.57
C LYS A 101 3.60 1.72 -1.32
N GLN A 102 4.71 2.18 -0.75
CA GLN A 102 6.03 2.03 -1.35
C GLN A 102 6.42 0.55 -1.48
N VAL A 103 6.19 -0.23 -0.43
CA VAL A 103 6.50 -1.67 -0.43
C VAL A 103 5.75 -2.39 -1.57
N LEU A 104 4.45 -2.14 -1.70
CA LEU A 104 3.64 -2.74 -2.76
C LEU A 104 4.06 -2.28 -4.16
N TYR A 105 4.33 -0.97 -4.32
CA TYR A 105 4.81 -0.44 -5.60
C TYR A 105 6.14 -1.07 -6.00
N ASN A 106 7.10 -1.14 -5.10
CA ASN A 106 8.39 -1.78 -5.33
C ASN A 106 8.24 -3.28 -5.67
N ALA A 107 7.34 -3.99 -4.96
CA ALA A 107 7.08 -5.40 -5.23
C ALA A 107 6.50 -5.60 -6.65
N PHE A 108 5.58 -4.74 -7.09
CA PHE A 108 5.06 -4.81 -8.46
C PHE A 108 6.12 -4.46 -9.50
N MET A 109 6.88 -3.38 -9.28
CA MET A 109 7.97 -3.00 -10.19
C MET A 109 9.03 -4.09 -10.35
N ALA A 110 9.36 -4.80 -9.26
CA ALA A 110 10.35 -5.87 -9.27
C ALA A 110 9.84 -7.19 -9.88
N THR A 111 8.51 -7.41 -9.96
CA THR A 111 7.98 -8.74 -10.25
C THR A 111 6.99 -8.82 -11.41
N LEU A 112 6.54 -7.68 -11.97
CA LEU A 112 5.60 -7.65 -13.10
C LEU A 112 6.30 -7.29 -14.39
N ASN A 113 5.98 -8.02 -15.44
CA ASN A 113 6.31 -7.68 -16.81
C ASN A 113 5.08 -7.10 -17.51
N ARG A 114 5.32 -6.48 -18.68
CA ARG A 114 4.23 -5.96 -19.50
C ARG A 114 3.24 -7.05 -19.87
N GLY A 115 1.99 -6.86 -19.48
CA GLY A 115 0.88 -7.77 -19.77
C GLY A 115 0.62 -8.83 -18.72
N ASP A 116 1.45 -8.96 -17.68
CA ASP A 116 1.15 -9.81 -16.51
C ASP A 116 -0.12 -9.33 -15.82
N GLU A 117 -0.95 -10.27 -15.38
CA GLU A 117 -2.21 -9.97 -14.70
C GLU A 117 -2.07 -10.04 -13.19
N VAL A 118 -2.71 -9.06 -12.51
CA VAL A 118 -2.86 -9.04 -11.06
C VAL A 118 -4.33 -9.07 -10.73
N ILE A 119 -4.79 -10.11 -10.02
CA ILE A 119 -6.17 -10.24 -9.56
C ILE A 119 -6.37 -9.34 -8.34
N ILE A 120 -7.42 -8.50 -8.40
CA ILE A 120 -7.78 -7.54 -7.35
C ILE A 120 -9.26 -7.70 -7.03
N PRO A 121 -9.63 -8.27 -5.86
CA PRO A 121 -11.02 -8.31 -5.40
C PRO A 121 -11.55 -6.89 -5.15
N ALA A 122 -12.76 -6.60 -5.61
CA ALA A 122 -13.45 -5.35 -5.33
C ALA A 122 -14.55 -5.57 -4.27
N PRO A 123 -14.70 -4.65 -3.26
CA PRO A 123 -14.04 -3.35 -3.14
C PRO A 123 -12.55 -3.46 -2.77
N PHE A 124 -11.74 -2.50 -3.19
CA PHE A 124 -10.29 -2.49 -3.01
C PHE A 124 -9.78 -1.06 -2.73
N TRP A 125 -8.56 -0.99 -2.20
CA TRP A 125 -7.89 0.30 -2.05
C TRP A 125 -7.53 0.91 -3.41
N VAL A 126 -7.90 2.17 -3.61
CA VAL A 126 -7.84 2.89 -4.90
C VAL A 126 -6.47 2.83 -5.59
N SER A 127 -5.38 2.70 -4.85
CA SER A 127 -4.03 2.67 -5.42
C SER A 127 -3.62 1.33 -6.03
N TYR A 128 -4.29 0.23 -5.74
CA TYR A 128 -3.87 -1.09 -6.24
C TYR A 128 -3.86 -1.17 -7.78
N PRO A 129 -4.95 -0.80 -8.49
CA PRO A 129 -4.94 -0.84 -9.94
C PRO A 129 -3.88 0.07 -10.57
N ASP A 130 -3.69 1.28 -10.01
CA ASP A 130 -2.75 2.26 -10.54
C ASP A 130 -1.30 1.79 -10.40
N MET A 131 -0.93 1.18 -9.26
CA MET A 131 0.40 0.60 -9.08
C MET A 131 0.67 -0.54 -10.08
N VAL A 132 -0.32 -1.38 -10.35
CA VAL A 132 -0.20 -2.46 -11.34
C VAL A 132 -0.03 -1.88 -12.76
N LEU A 133 -0.82 -0.86 -13.12
CA LEU A 133 -0.72 -0.19 -14.41
C LEU A 133 0.64 0.50 -14.60
N LEU A 134 1.16 1.18 -13.58
CA LEU A 134 2.47 1.81 -13.62
C LEU A 134 3.60 0.78 -13.84
N ALA A 135 3.50 -0.38 -13.20
CA ALA A 135 4.43 -1.49 -13.39
C ALA A 135 4.29 -2.21 -14.75
N GLY A 136 3.35 -1.77 -15.61
CA GLY A 136 3.11 -2.38 -16.93
C GLY A 136 2.19 -3.59 -16.92
N GLY A 137 1.70 -3.99 -15.75
CA GLY A 137 0.75 -5.07 -15.58
C GLY A 137 -0.69 -4.68 -15.96
N LYS A 138 -1.59 -5.66 -15.88
CA LYS A 138 -3.03 -5.51 -16.12
C LYS A 138 -3.80 -5.84 -14.85
N PRO A 139 -4.50 -4.88 -14.21
CA PRO A 139 -5.35 -5.16 -13.08
C PRO A 139 -6.59 -5.95 -13.54
N LYS A 140 -6.84 -7.10 -12.93
CA LYS A 140 -8.00 -7.95 -13.18
C LYS A 140 -8.95 -7.87 -12.00
N ILE A 141 -9.94 -6.98 -12.13
CA ILE A 141 -10.89 -6.69 -11.05
C ILE A 141 -11.93 -7.80 -10.95
N VAL A 142 -12.10 -8.37 -9.77
CA VAL A 142 -13.11 -9.39 -9.46
C VAL A 142 -14.13 -8.82 -8.49
N LYS A 143 -15.36 -8.59 -8.94
CA LYS A 143 -16.45 -8.08 -8.08
C LYS A 143 -16.82 -9.10 -7.01
N CYS A 144 -16.67 -8.71 -5.75
CA CYS A 144 -17.17 -9.44 -4.58
C CYS A 144 -18.47 -8.79 -4.11
N ARG A 145 -19.50 -9.61 -3.89
CA ARG A 145 -20.84 -9.11 -3.57
C ARG A 145 -21.05 -9.10 -2.06
N GLU A 146 -21.99 -8.29 -1.62
CA GLU A 146 -22.40 -8.20 -0.22
C GLU A 146 -22.84 -9.57 0.33
N VAL A 147 -23.57 -10.36 -0.46
CA VAL A 147 -24.00 -11.72 -0.07
C VAL A 147 -22.82 -12.67 0.19
N ASP A 148 -21.65 -12.37 -0.36
CA ASP A 148 -20.39 -13.09 -0.12
C ASP A 148 -19.56 -12.40 0.98
N ASN A 149 -20.13 -11.46 1.74
CA ASN A 149 -19.45 -10.58 2.71
C ASN A 149 -18.24 -9.83 2.09
N PHE A 150 -18.36 -9.41 0.85
CA PHE A 150 -17.30 -8.78 0.05
C PHE A 150 -16.03 -9.63 -0.08
N LYS A 151 -16.11 -10.94 0.15
CA LYS A 151 -14.99 -11.87 -0.01
C LYS A 151 -15.00 -12.52 -1.38
N ILE A 152 -13.82 -12.76 -1.93
CA ILE A 152 -13.68 -13.53 -3.16
C ILE A 152 -13.98 -15.01 -2.88
N THR A 153 -14.86 -15.62 -3.69
CA THR A 153 -15.13 -17.05 -3.59
C THR A 153 -14.12 -17.85 -4.41
N PRO A 154 -13.83 -19.13 -4.03
CA PRO A 154 -12.92 -19.98 -4.80
C PRO A 154 -13.29 -20.08 -6.28
N ASN A 155 -14.59 -20.18 -6.60
CA ASN A 155 -15.08 -20.26 -7.97
C ASN A 155 -14.81 -18.97 -8.76
N LYS A 156 -14.98 -17.78 -8.14
CA LYS A 156 -14.66 -16.50 -8.79
C LYS A 156 -13.15 -16.36 -9.02
N LEU A 157 -12.34 -16.76 -8.03
CA LEU A 157 -10.89 -16.75 -8.15
C LEU A 157 -10.43 -17.69 -9.27
N LYS A 158 -10.93 -18.94 -9.29
CA LYS A 158 -10.60 -19.92 -10.33
C LYS A 158 -10.91 -19.41 -11.74
N LYS A 159 -12.08 -18.76 -11.93
CA LYS A 159 -12.46 -18.14 -13.22
C LYS A 159 -11.59 -16.94 -13.59
N ALA A 160 -11.02 -16.25 -12.60
CA ALA A 160 -10.17 -15.10 -12.83
C ALA A 160 -8.72 -15.49 -13.18
N ILE A 161 -8.24 -16.65 -12.78
CA ILE A 161 -6.89 -17.11 -13.07
C ILE A 161 -6.74 -17.41 -14.57
N SER A 162 -5.65 -16.93 -15.15
CA SER A 162 -5.23 -17.21 -16.53
C SER A 162 -3.73 -17.56 -16.56
N LYS A 163 -3.21 -17.96 -17.73
CA LYS A 163 -1.76 -18.17 -17.93
C LYS A 163 -0.91 -16.90 -17.70
N LYS A 164 -1.54 -15.71 -17.70
CA LYS A 164 -0.89 -14.42 -17.45
C LYS A 164 -1.00 -13.96 -16.00
N THR A 165 -1.75 -14.66 -15.17
CA THR A 165 -1.91 -14.29 -13.75
C THR A 165 -0.61 -14.49 -13.01
N LYS A 166 -0.05 -13.39 -12.51
CA LYS A 166 1.22 -13.36 -11.79
C LYS A 166 1.04 -13.17 -10.28
N LYS A 167 0.07 -12.35 -9.89
CA LYS A 167 -0.18 -11.96 -8.50
C LYS A 167 -1.66 -11.92 -8.17
N PHE A 168 -1.94 -12.04 -6.90
CA PHE A 168 -3.22 -11.79 -6.26
C PHE A 168 -2.97 -10.88 -5.07
N ILE A 169 -3.76 -9.80 -4.94
CA ILE A 169 -3.67 -8.85 -3.84
C ILE A 169 -5.04 -8.74 -3.16
N PHE A 170 -5.07 -8.78 -1.85
CA PHE A 170 -6.29 -8.73 -1.04
C PHE A 170 -6.08 -7.93 0.24
#